data_fca2517fe6d42185a4c1222fdf82198d
#
_entry.id   fca2517fe6d42185a4c1222fdf82198d
#
_cell.length_a   1.000
_cell.length_b   1.000
_cell.length_c   1.000
_cell.angle_alpha   90.00
_cell.angle_beta   90.00
_cell.angle_gamma   90.00
#
_symmetry.space_group_name_H-M   'P 1'
#
loop_
_entity.id
_entity.type
_entity.pdbx_description
1 polymer ?
#
loop_
_entity_poly.entity_id
_entity_poly.type
_entity_poly.pdbx_seq_one_letter_code
_entity_poly.pdbx_strand_id
1 'polypeptide(L)'
;MPVIENSSYQPPHFFNNSHVQTILPSYMRRRENVEYERENFDTPDGDVLFLDWSRCGQETDKLLIINHGLCGHTQRHYVLSLVKAFNLIGWDCLAWNYRGTGISGGEKLQFTTNDSTHELDWVTRHAIATGGYKKVAFSGYSMGGNLCLLYLGRHAAELPQEVVGAAVFCATIDLTASSQMFNTTIGRLYARHFLQKLIQMIVRMHKKFPDEIDISRLDEVKTMDDFDEVFTAPLMGYESARDYWEKASSSRWLDKIRVPTLVVNPRNDPFLAGDCFPVKTAEENPNLFLEMPDGGGHCGFITMGFDREWWPAFRAKEFLVPLA
;
A
#
# COMPACT_ATOMS: atom_id res chain seq x y z
N MET A 1 18.03 15.90 -7.62
CA MET A 1 17.78 15.05 -8.79
C MET A 1 16.77 13.98 -8.39
N PRO A 2 15.75 13.75 -9.21
CA PRO A 2 14.66 12.84 -8.82
C PRO A 2 15.08 11.38 -8.64
N VAL A 3 16.12 10.88 -9.30
CA VAL A 3 16.69 9.55 -9.06
C VAL A 3 17.75 9.64 -7.98
N ILE A 4 17.52 8.94 -6.86
CA ILE A 4 18.44 8.88 -5.72
C ILE A 4 19.43 7.75 -5.96
N GLU A 5 20.63 8.08 -6.40
CA GLU A 5 21.66 7.09 -6.80
C GLU A 5 22.20 6.29 -5.60
N ASN A 6 22.33 6.95 -4.45
CA ASN A 6 22.90 6.36 -3.23
C ASN A 6 21.85 6.22 -2.15
N SER A 7 21.27 5.03 -2.04
CA SER A 7 20.38 4.72 -0.93
C SER A 7 21.13 4.63 0.40
N SER A 8 20.54 5.18 1.46
CA SER A 8 21.04 4.99 2.82
C SER A 8 20.80 3.58 3.36
N TYR A 9 20.01 2.76 2.65
CA TYR A 9 19.75 1.37 3.03
C TYR A 9 20.95 0.48 2.71
N GLN A 10 21.46 -0.18 3.73
CA GLN A 10 22.51 -1.18 3.58
C GLN A 10 22.07 -2.49 4.25
N PRO A 11 21.80 -3.54 3.47
CA PRO A 11 21.46 -4.83 4.05
C PRO A 11 22.68 -5.44 4.76
N PRO A 12 22.49 -6.14 5.88
CA PRO A 12 23.55 -6.92 6.49
C PRO A 12 24.03 -7.99 5.50
N HIS A 13 25.35 -8.21 5.39
CA HIS A 13 25.95 -9.13 4.40
C HIS A 13 25.31 -10.53 4.38
N PHE A 14 24.93 -11.06 5.54
CA PHE A 14 24.31 -12.39 5.66
C PHE A 14 22.81 -12.43 5.26
N PHE A 15 22.17 -11.28 5.12
CA PHE A 15 20.73 -11.17 4.85
C PHE A 15 20.43 -10.50 3.50
N ASN A 16 21.36 -10.49 2.57
CA ASN A 16 21.16 -9.87 1.25
C ASN A 16 20.31 -10.71 0.28
N ASN A 17 19.84 -11.89 0.70
CA ASN A 17 18.91 -12.69 -0.10
C ASN A 17 17.52 -12.08 -0.08
N SER A 18 16.92 -11.85 -1.26
CA SER A 18 15.61 -11.19 -1.41
C SER A 18 14.47 -11.93 -0.69
N HIS A 19 14.49 -13.26 -0.73
CA HIS A 19 13.44 -14.08 -0.10
C HIS A 19 13.58 -14.08 1.42
N VAL A 20 14.80 -14.11 1.94
CA VAL A 20 15.05 -13.97 3.39
C VAL A 20 14.56 -12.62 3.86
N GLN A 21 14.88 -11.55 3.15
CA GLN A 21 14.40 -10.20 3.48
C GLN A 21 12.88 -10.05 3.37
N THR A 22 12.24 -10.75 2.45
CA THR A 22 10.77 -10.71 2.30
C THR A 22 10.05 -11.46 3.42
N ILE A 23 10.56 -12.64 3.80
CA ILE A 23 9.85 -13.58 4.68
C ILE A 23 10.17 -13.32 6.16
N LEU A 24 11.46 -13.19 6.48
CA LEU A 24 11.93 -13.18 7.87
C LEU A 24 11.35 -12.06 8.73
N PRO A 25 11.21 -10.81 8.25
CA PRO A 25 10.63 -9.72 9.04
C PRO A 25 9.18 -9.98 9.48
N SER A 26 8.41 -10.70 8.68
CA SER A 26 7.03 -11.05 9.01
C SER A 26 6.90 -11.93 10.26
N TYR A 27 7.95 -12.70 10.57
CA TYR A 27 8.00 -13.61 11.72
C TYR A 27 8.81 -13.07 12.89
N MET A 28 9.92 -12.36 12.62
CA MET A 28 10.89 -11.97 13.64
C MET A 28 10.68 -10.54 14.15
N ARG A 29 10.04 -9.65 13.40
CA ARG A 29 9.83 -8.29 13.88
C ARG A 29 8.85 -8.28 15.03
N ARG A 30 9.31 -7.68 16.12
CA ARG A 30 8.47 -7.37 17.27
C ARG A 30 7.36 -6.40 16.82
N ARG A 31 6.13 -6.68 17.17
CA ARG A 31 5.04 -5.73 16.94
C ARG A 31 5.24 -4.56 17.88
N GLU A 32 5.24 -3.36 17.33
CA GLU A 32 5.25 -2.16 18.12
C GLU A 32 3.95 -2.05 18.91
N ASN A 33 4.05 -1.53 20.14
CA ASN A 33 2.86 -1.23 20.93
C ASN A 33 2.30 0.11 20.44
N VAL A 34 1.17 0.06 19.78
CA VAL A 34 0.44 1.22 19.26
C VAL A 34 -1.00 1.10 19.73
N GLU A 35 -1.50 2.16 20.33
CA GLU A 35 -2.90 2.28 20.69
C GLU A 35 -3.67 2.93 19.54
N TYR A 36 -4.80 2.34 19.19
CA TYR A 36 -5.71 2.84 18.18
C TYR A 36 -7.08 3.17 18.76
N GLU A 37 -7.58 4.31 18.36
CA GLU A 37 -8.99 4.69 18.48
C GLU A 37 -9.67 4.34 17.17
N ARG A 38 -10.55 3.34 17.17
CA ARG A 38 -11.28 2.93 15.97
C ARG A 38 -12.50 3.78 15.75
N GLU A 39 -12.60 4.32 14.55
CA GLU A 39 -13.76 5.02 14.03
C GLU A 39 -14.44 4.15 12.95
N ASN A 40 -15.78 4.10 12.97
CA ASN A 40 -16.59 3.58 11.88
C ASN A 40 -16.92 4.76 10.97
N PHE A 41 -16.37 4.77 9.79
CA PHE A 41 -16.60 5.80 8.79
C PHE A 41 -17.65 5.32 7.77
N ASP A 42 -18.83 5.94 7.80
CA ASP A 42 -19.89 5.70 6.82
C ASP A 42 -19.46 6.31 5.47
N THR A 43 -19.27 5.46 4.48
CA THR A 43 -18.80 5.88 3.16
C THR A 43 -19.95 6.49 2.33
N PRO A 44 -19.66 7.40 1.39
CA PRO A 44 -20.67 8.03 0.54
C PRO A 44 -21.53 7.06 -0.28
N ASP A 45 -21.04 5.86 -0.54
CA ASP A 45 -21.76 4.79 -1.23
C ASP A 45 -22.59 3.89 -0.30
N GLY A 46 -22.60 4.17 1.01
CA GLY A 46 -23.43 3.48 2.01
C GLY A 46 -22.83 2.18 2.54
N ASP A 47 -21.51 2.09 2.60
CA ASP A 47 -20.78 1.04 3.31
C ASP A 47 -20.05 1.64 4.52
N VAL A 48 -19.22 0.85 5.22
CA VAL A 48 -18.47 1.28 6.40
C VAL A 48 -17.00 0.92 6.24
N LEU A 49 -16.11 1.90 6.42
CA LEU A 49 -14.67 1.68 6.57
C LEU A 49 -14.25 1.82 8.03
N PHE A 50 -13.33 0.97 8.49
CA PHE A 50 -12.75 1.09 9.81
C PHE A 50 -11.44 1.87 9.74
N LEU A 51 -11.47 3.05 10.37
CA LEU A 51 -10.35 3.96 10.49
C LEU A 51 -9.73 3.78 11.87
N ASP A 52 -8.45 3.44 11.91
CA ASP A 52 -7.68 3.25 13.14
C ASP A 52 -6.77 4.47 13.35
N TRP A 53 -7.19 5.37 14.22
CA TRP A 53 -6.48 6.57 14.59
C TRP A 53 -5.45 6.30 15.70
N SER A 54 -4.25 6.84 15.54
CA SER A 54 -3.26 6.89 16.62
C SER A 54 -2.80 8.31 16.82
N ARG A 55 -3.12 8.86 17.98
CA ARG A 55 -2.81 10.23 18.35
C ARG A 55 -1.40 10.32 18.94
N CYS A 56 -0.67 11.38 18.60
CA CYS A 56 0.69 11.60 19.10
C CYS A 56 0.74 12.11 20.56
N GLY A 57 -0.43 12.33 21.17
CA GLY A 57 -0.54 12.77 22.56
C GLY A 57 -0.34 14.27 22.79
N GLN A 58 -0.24 15.05 21.73
CA GLN A 58 -0.18 16.52 21.76
C GLN A 58 -1.02 17.11 20.63
N GLU A 59 -1.36 18.39 20.72
CA GLU A 59 -2.03 19.11 19.64
C GLU A 59 -1.12 19.18 18.41
N THR A 60 -1.64 18.82 17.24
CA THR A 60 -0.90 18.82 15.98
C THR A 60 -1.83 19.05 14.79
N ASP A 61 -1.31 19.73 13.77
CA ASP A 61 -1.98 19.90 12.47
C ASP A 61 -1.41 18.98 11.38
N LYS A 62 -0.64 17.96 11.79
CA LYS A 62 0.08 17.02 10.90
C LYS A 62 -0.49 15.63 11.01
N LEU A 63 -0.77 15.02 9.84
CA LEU A 63 -1.32 13.69 9.73
C LEU A 63 -0.54 12.83 8.74
N LEU A 64 -0.24 11.58 9.11
CA LEU A 64 0.20 10.55 8.18
C LEU A 64 -0.94 9.56 7.94
N ILE A 65 -1.40 9.45 6.69
CA ILE A 65 -2.35 8.41 6.26
C ILE A 65 -1.57 7.21 5.72
N ILE A 66 -1.84 6.01 6.26
CA ILE A 66 -1.04 4.81 5.99
C ILE A 66 -1.89 3.75 5.28
N ASN A 67 -1.39 3.29 4.14
CA ASN A 67 -2.03 2.33 3.25
C ASN A 67 -1.28 0.99 3.29
N HIS A 68 -1.95 -0.06 3.77
CA HIS A 68 -1.34 -1.39 3.88
C HIS A 68 -1.30 -2.15 2.53
N GLY A 69 -0.53 -3.22 2.45
CA GLY A 69 -0.44 -4.07 1.26
C GLY A 69 -1.61 -5.06 1.14
N LEU A 70 -1.63 -5.81 0.04
CA LEU A 70 -2.64 -6.83 -0.27
C LEU A 70 -2.82 -7.82 0.89
N CYS A 71 -4.07 -8.10 1.25
CA CYS A 71 -4.43 -8.96 2.38
C CYS A 71 -3.81 -8.52 3.72
N GLY A 72 -3.42 -7.25 3.83
CA GLY A 72 -2.91 -6.66 5.07
C GLY A 72 -4.03 -6.16 5.98
N HIS A 73 -3.66 -5.43 7.00
CA HIS A 73 -4.53 -4.70 7.93
C HIS A 73 -3.66 -3.74 8.78
N THR A 74 -4.28 -2.85 9.53
CA THR A 74 -3.62 -1.80 10.32
C THR A 74 -2.66 -2.32 11.40
N GLN A 75 -2.81 -3.57 11.84
CA GLN A 75 -1.95 -4.23 12.84
C GLN A 75 -0.72 -4.93 12.23
N ARG A 76 -0.41 -4.68 10.95
CA ARG A 76 0.83 -5.22 10.37
C ARG A 76 2.04 -4.49 10.93
N HIS A 77 3.14 -5.24 11.17
CA HIS A 77 4.35 -4.69 11.79
C HIS A 77 4.88 -3.44 11.08
N TYR A 78 4.82 -3.39 9.76
CA TYR A 78 5.29 -2.24 8.98
C TYR A 78 4.36 -1.02 9.13
N VAL A 79 3.05 -1.22 9.32
CA VAL A 79 2.11 -0.13 9.64
C VAL A 79 2.39 0.40 11.04
N LEU A 80 2.45 -0.50 12.03
CA LEU A 80 2.71 -0.13 13.43
C LEU A 80 4.05 0.59 13.62
N SER A 81 5.08 0.18 12.86
CA SER A 81 6.40 0.85 12.90
C SER A 81 6.35 2.28 12.37
N LEU A 82 5.57 2.55 11.30
CA LEU A 82 5.34 3.91 10.82
C LEU A 82 4.58 4.74 11.85
N VAL A 83 3.46 4.20 12.35
CA VAL A 83 2.64 4.90 13.34
C VAL A 83 3.48 5.34 14.53
N LYS A 84 4.22 4.40 15.14
CA LYS A 84 5.08 4.71 16.27
C LYS A 84 6.13 5.76 15.93
N ALA A 85 6.78 5.64 14.79
CA ALA A 85 7.84 6.55 14.37
C ALA A 85 7.33 7.99 14.18
N PHE A 86 6.13 8.16 13.62
CA PHE A 86 5.55 9.47 13.38
C PHE A 86 4.90 10.07 14.64
N ASN A 87 4.24 9.26 15.48
CA ASN A 87 3.72 9.73 16.76
C ASN A 87 4.84 10.30 17.65
N LEU A 88 6.03 9.66 17.67
CA LEU A 88 7.19 10.13 18.44
C LEU A 88 7.71 11.53 18.02
N ILE A 89 7.38 11.97 16.82
CA ILE A 89 7.78 13.30 16.30
C ILE A 89 6.59 14.26 16.18
N GLY A 90 5.47 13.96 16.84
CA GLY A 90 4.32 14.85 16.94
C GLY A 90 3.39 14.87 15.74
N TRP A 91 3.31 13.77 14.99
CA TRP A 91 2.30 13.57 13.95
C TRP A 91 1.25 12.60 14.43
N ASP A 92 -0.02 12.91 14.19
CA ASP A 92 -1.07 11.91 14.25
C ASP A 92 -0.97 10.94 13.06
N CYS A 93 -1.47 9.74 13.24
CA CYS A 93 -1.50 8.72 12.20
C CYS A 93 -2.91 8.17 12.03
N LEU A 94 -3.29 7.93 10.78
CA LEU A 94 -4.51 7.25 10.39
C LEU A 94 -4.16 6.06 9.51
N ALA A 95 -4.38 4.85 10.02
CA ALA A 95 -4.34 3.65 9.22
C ALA A 95 -5.78 3.15 9.01
N TRP A 96 -6.12 2.69 7.81
CA TRP A 96 -7.48 2.25 7.51
C TRP A 96 -7.50 0.83 6.97
N ASN A 97 -8.60 0.12 7.22
CA ASN A 97 -8.76 -1.27 6.83
C ASN A 97 -9.60 -1.35 5.55
N TYR A 98 -9.05 -2.01 4.55
CA TYR A 98 -9.67 -2.16 3.23
C TYR A 98 -10.92 -3.02 3.29
N ARG A 99 -11.92 -2.71 2.46
CA ARG A 99 -13.12 -3.54 2.29
C ARG A 99 -12.74 -4.97 1.91
N GLY A 100 -13.53 -5.93 2.34
CA GLY A 100 -13.31 -7.34 2.06
C GLY A 100 -12.23 -8.02 2.88
N THR A 101 -11.39 -7.29 3.61
CA THR A 101 -10.33 -7.90 4.46
C THR A 101 -10.87 -8.70 5.65
N GLY A 102 -12.18 -8.62 5.91
CA GLY A 102 -12.86 -9.28 7.04
C GLY A 102 -12.74 -8.53 8.36
N ILE A 103 -12.14 -7.33 8.33
CA ILE A 103 -11.99 -6.44 9.48
C ILE A 103 -12.90 -5.21 9.28
N SER A 104 -13.21 -4.82 8.03
CA SER A 104 -13.91 -3.60 7.68
C SER A 104 -15.01 -3.87 6.66
N GLY A 105 -16.10 -3.12 6.75
CA GLY A 105 -17.16 -3.02 5.78
C GLY A 105 -17.95 -4.30 5.54
N GLY A 106 -18.49 -4.40 4.34
CA GLY A 106 -19.17 -5.59 3.87
C GLY A 106 -20.68 -5.43 3.75
N GLU A 107 -21.19 -4.21 3.78
CA GLU A 107 -22.59 -3.92 3.46
C GLU A 107 -22.83 -3.88 1.95
N LYS A 108 -21.76 -3.73 1.16
CA LYS A 108 -21.76 -3.71 -0.30
C LYS A 108 -20.99 -4.89 -0.90
N LEU A 109 -21.39 -5.26 -2.12
CA LEU A 109 -20.67 -6.24 -2.95
C LEU A 109 -19.44 -5.60 -3.57
N GLN A 110 -18.49 -5.20 -2.72
CA GLN A 110 -17.26 -4.54 -3.13
C GLN A 110 -16.11 -4.92 -2.19
N PHE A 111 -14.91 -4.89 -2.71
CA PHE A 111 -13.68 -4.96 -1.92
C PHE A 111 -12.64 -3.98 -2.47
N THR A 112 -11.76 -3.50 -1.61
CA THR A 112 -10.72 -2.55 -2.00
C THR A 112 -9.72 -3.21 -2.94
N THR A 113 -9.54 -2.61 -4.11
CA THR A 113 -8.57 -3.02 -5.13
C THR A 113 -7.45 -1.99 -5.27
N ASN A 114 -6.48 -2.27 -6.15
CA ASN A 114 -5.44 -1.28 -6.50
C ASN A 114 -6.01 0.01 -7.09
N ASP A 115 -7.24 -0.01 -7.61
CA ASP A 115 -7.91 1.12 -8.26
C ASP A 115 -8.87 1.91 -7.34
N SER A 116 -9.00 1.52 -6.08
CA SER A 116 -9.95 2.15 -5.11
C SER A 116 -9.48 3.52 -4.63
N THR A 117 -9.05 4.38 -5.54
CA THR A 117 -8.58 5.75 -5.23
C THR A 117 -9.67 6.64 -4.64
N HIS A 118 -10.94 6.38 -4.97
CA HIS A 118 -12.09 7.06 -4.39
C HIS A 118 -12.21 6.81 -2.87
N GLU A 119 -11.92 5.58 -2.40
CA GLU A 119 -11.93 5.29 -0.97
C GLU A 119 -10.84 6.09 -0.23
N LEU A 120 -9.63 6.15 -0.81
CA LEU A 120 -8.54 6.95 -0.24
C LEU A 120 -8.86 8.44 -0.25
N ASP A 121 -9.56 8.95 -1.28
CA ASP A 121 -10.04 10.33 -1.32
C ASP A 121 -11.06 10.61 -0.21
N TRP A 122 -12.04 9.72 -0.02
CA TRP A 122 -13.02 9.85 1.05
C TRP A 122 -12.36 9.87 2.44
N VAL A 123 -11.46 8.94 2.71
CA VAL A 123 -10.70 8.88 3.97
C VAL A 123 -9.88 10.16 4.17
N THR A 124 -9.23 10.65 3.13
CA THR A 124 -8.40 11.87 3.18
C THR A 124 -9.25 13.09 3.50
N ARG A 125 -10.35 13.31 2.74
CA ARG A 125 -11.24 14.46 2.95
C ARG A 125 -11.94 14.41 4.29
N HIS A 126 -12.36 13.22 4.73
CA HIS A 126 -12.95 13.02 6.05
C HIS A 126 -11.94 13.39 7.16
N ALA A 127 -10.72 12.91 7.07
CA ALA A 127 -9.67 13.20 8.04
C ALA A 127 -9.37 14.70 8.14
N ILE A 128 -9.27 15.39 7.00
CA ILE A 128 -9.05 16.85 6.95
C ILE A 128 -10.22 17.60 7.60
N ALA A 129 -11.44 17.23 7.21
CA ALA A 129 -12.66 17.91 7.67
C ALA A 129 -12.90 17.74 9.17
N THR A 130 -12.64 16.55 9.71
CA THR A 130 -12.92 16.24 11.13
C THR A 130 -11.75 16.56 12.05
N GLY A 131 -10.51 16.41 11.59
CA GLY A 131 -9.31 16.59 12.40
C GLY A 131 -8.67 17.97 12.31
N GLY A 132 -9.07 18.79 11.33
CA GLY A 132 -8.50 20.14 11.14
C GLY A 132 -7.03 20.12 10.71
N TYR A 133 -6.54 19.02 10.15
CA TYR A 133 -5.16 18.88 9.71
C TYR A 133 -4.85 19.79 8.52
N LYS A 134 -3.68 20.44 8.58
CA LYS A 134 -3.18 21.33 7.53
C LYS A 134 -2.05 20.72 6.72
N LYS A 135 -1.45 19.66 7.23
CA LYS A 135 -0.34 18.96 6.64
C LYS A 135 -0.63 17.46 6.64
N VAL A 136 -1.04 16.92 5.50
CA VAL A 136 -1.36 15.50 5.32
C VAL A 136 -0.33 14.86 4.40
N ALA A 137 0.30 13.80 4.86
CA ALA A 137 1.20 13.00 4.05
C ALA A 137 0.68 11.55 3.94
N PHE A 138 1.10 10.87 2.88
CA PHE A 138 0.78 9.46 2.70
C PHE A 138 2.01 8.58 2.88
N SER A 139 1.78 7.37 3.39
CA SER A 139 2.71 6.27 3.23
C SER A 139 1.98 5.00 2.83
N GLY A 140 2.60 4.18 1.99
CA GLY A 140 1.98 2.96 1.49
C GLY A 140 3.00 1.87 1.17
N TYR A 141 2.55 0.63 1.28
CA TYR A 141 3.36 -0.56 1.00
C TYR A 141 2.71 -1.43 -0.05
N SER A 142 3.50 -1.90 -1.04
CA SER A 142 3.01 -2.84 -2.06
C SER A 142 1.76 -2.29 -2.76
N MET A 143 0.64 -3.00 -2.73
CA MET A 143 -0.67 -2.53 -3.19
C MET A 143 -1.03 -1.13 -2.63
N GLY A 144 -0.80 -0.88 -1.34
CA GLY A 144 -1.06 0.43 -0.72
C GLY A 144 -0.13 1.53 -1.25
N GLY A 145 1.08 1.18 -1.66
CA GLY A 145 2.00 2.09 -2.35
C GLY A 145 1.49 2.45 -3.74
N ASN A 146 1.03 1.46 -4.52
CA ASN A 146 0.42 1.69 -5.82
C ASN A 146 -0.86 2.56 -5.69
N LEU A 147 -1.73 2.26 -4.72
CA LEU A 147 -2.94 3.03 -4.46
C LEU A 147 -2.63 4.50 -4.15
N CYS A 148 -1.62 4.78 -3.33
CA CYS A 148 -1.16 6.16 -3.07
C CYS A 148 -0.72 6.86 -4.36
N LEU A 149 0.15 6.21 -5.16
CA LEU A 149 0.68 6.78 -6.39
C LEU A 149 -0.43 7.03 -7.42
N LEU A 150 -1.35 6.07 -7.56
CA LEU A 150 -2.49 6.19 -8.47
C LEU A 150 -3.41 7.34 -8.05
N TYR A 151 -3.69 7.47 -6.74
CA TYR A 151 -4.47 8.58 -6.21
C TYR A 151 -3.81 9.93 -6.49
N LEU A 152 -2.53 10.09 -6.15
CA LEU A 152 -1.79 11.33 -6.35
C LEU A 152 -1.67 11.73 -7.82
N GLY A 153 -1.55 10.77 -8.74
CA GLY A 153 -1.47 11.06 -10.16
C GLY A 153 -2.85 11.31 -10.80
N ARG A 154 -3.83 10.45 -10.52
CA ARG A 154 -5.17 10.51 -11.13
C ARG A 154 -5.96 11.73 -10.64
N HIS A 155 -5.87 12.04 -9.36
CA HIS A 155 -6.57 13.17 -8.73
C HIS A 155 -5.70 14.43 -8.59
N ALA A 156 -4.60 14.54 -9.31
CA ALA A 156 -3.63 15.63 -9.17
C ALA A 156 -4.22 17.06 -9.28
N ALA A 157 -5.32 17.22 -10.04
CA ALA A 157 -5.99 18.51 -10.19
C ALA A 157 -6.97 18.84 -9.04
N GLU A 158 -7.45 17.83 -8.32
CA GLU A 158 -8.49 17.93 -7.29
C GLU A 158 -7.95 17.59 -5.89
N LEU A 159 -6.63 17.33 -5.81
CA LEU A 159 -5.96 16.96 -4.57
C LEU A 159 -6.14 18.08 -3.52
N PRO A 160 -6.56 17.74 -2.28
CA PRO A 160 -6.63 18.73 -1.21
C PRO A 160 -5.28 19.46 -1.02
N GLN A 161 -5.33 20.77 -0.80
CA GLN A 161 -4.12 21.60 -0.65
C GLN A 161 -3.30 21.23 0.60
N GLU A 162 -3.92 20.55 1.56
CA GLU A 162 -3.31 20.02 2.77
C GLU A 162 -2.36 18.87 2.48
N VAL A 163 -2.48 18.20 1.34
CA VAL A 163 -1.62 17.08 0.96
C VAL A 163 -0.25 17.58 0.55
N VAL A 164 0.76 17.28 1.38
CA VAL A 164 2.13 17.80 1.22
C VAL A 164 3.09 16.83 0.54
N GLY A 165 2.80 15.54 0.52
CA GLY A 165 3.66 14.56 -0.14
C GLY A 165 3.37 13.10 0.26
N ALA A 166 4.18 12.19 -0.28
CA ALA A 166 4.08 10.76 0.02
C ALA A 166 5.45 10.07 0.08
N ALA A 167 5.53 8.96 0.84
CA ALA A 167 6.65 8.04 0.83
C ALA A 167 6.12 6.60 0.73
N VAL A 168 6.36 5.94 -0.39
CA VAL A 168 5.84 4.60 -0.66
C VAL A 168 6.97 3.59 -0.86
N PHE A 169 6.71 2.34 -0.46
CA PHE A 169 7.71 1.29 -0.41
C PHE A 169 7.22 0.03 -1.13
N CYS A 170 8.09 -0.56 -1.94
CA CYS A 170 7.80 -1.79 -2.67
C CYS A 170 6.49 -1.71 -3.47
N ALA A 171 6.20 -0.55 -4.05
CA ALA A 171 4.95 -0.29 -4.76
C ALA A 171 4.85 -1.11 -6.05
N THR A 172 3.75 -1.83 -6.21
CA THR A 172 3.43 -2.61 -7.43
C THR A 172 2.89 -1.68 -8.52
N ILE A 173 3.75 -0.80 -9.04
CA ILE A 173 3.42 0.30 -9.97
C ILE A 173 2.86 -0.21 -11.30
N ASP A 174 3.38 -1.35 -11.76
CA ASP A 174 2.93 -2.07 -12.96
C ASP A 174 2.39 -3.45 -12.53
N LEU A 175 1.07 -3.58 -12.52
CA LEU A 175 0.40 -4.82 -12.10
C LEU A 175 0.59 -5.94 -13.11
N THR A 176 0.73 -5.62 -14.39
CA THR A 176 0.99 -6.63 -15.43
C THR A 176 2.37 -7.27 -15.23
N ALA A 177 3.39 -6.45 -15.01
CA ALA A 177 4.74 -6.96 -14.74
C ALA A 177 4.78 -7.72 -13.39
N SER A 178 4.10 -7.23 -12.36
CA SER A 178 4.02 -7.89 -11.05
C SER A 178 3.29 -9.24 -11.12
N SER A 179 2.21 -9.38 -11.92
CA SER A 179 1.52 -10.63 -12.18
C SER A 179 2.48 -11.67 -12.79
N GLN A 180 3.29 -11.27 -13.78
CA GLN A 180 4.29 -12.16 -14.37
C GLN A 180 5.29 -12.70 -13.33
N MET A 181 5.68 -11.89 -12.34
CA MET A 181 6.55 -12.32 -11.24
C MET A 181 5.89 -13.39 -10.37
N PHE A 182 4.58 -13.26 -10.09
CA PHE A 182 3.82 -14.29 -9.36
C PHE A 182 3.68 -15.60 -10.14
N ASN A 183 3.82 -15.60 -11.46
CA ASN A 183 3.76 -16.80 -12.30
C ASN A 183 5.10 -17.56 -12.41
N THR A 184 6.21 -17.00 -11.90
CA THR A 184 7.49 -17.72 -11.80
C THR A 184 7.41 -18.86 -10.79
N THR A 185 8.34 -19.81 -10.83
CA THR A 185 8.35 -20.97 -9.92
C THR A 185 8.32 -20.55 -8.44
N ILE A 186 9.14 -19.57 -8.09
CA ILE A 186 9.19 -19.07 -6.70
C ILE A 186 8.00 -18.14 -6.43
N GLY A 187 7.63 -17.31 -7.39
CA GLY A 187 6.49 -16.40 -7.29
C GLY A 187 5.19 -17.13 -6.94
N ARG A 188 4.96 -18.33 -7.49
CA ARG A 188 3.80 -19.19 -7.18
C ARG A 188 3.71 -19.60 -5.70
N LEU A 189 4.83 -19.72 -5.01
CA LEU A 189 4.82 -20.02 -3.57
C LEU A 189 4.25 -18.83 -2.76
N TYR A 190 4.63 -17.62 -3.13
CA TYR A 190 4.06 -16.40 -2.54
C TYR A 190 2.60 -16.20 -2.95
N ALA A 191 2.32 -16.35 -4.25
CA ALA A 191 0.99 -16.22 -4.81
C ALA A 191 -0.02 -17.13 -4.10
N ARG A 192 0.36 -18.39 -3.80
CA ARG A 192 -0.49 -19.33 -3.06
C ARG A 192 -0.93 -18.80 -1.70
N HIS A 193 -0.05 -18.09 -0.97
CA HIS A 193 -0.39 -17.51 0.33
C HIS A 193 -1.43 -16.38 0.20
N PHE A 194 -1.30 -15.51 -0.80
CA PHE A 194 -2.27 -14.46 -1.07
C PHE A 194 -3.57 -15.03 -1.60
N LEU A 195 -3.50 -15.96 -2.55
CA LEU A 195 -4.65 -16.59 -3.16
C LEU A 195 -5.56 -17.27 -2.13
N GLN A 196 -4.99 -17.99 -1.17
CA GLN A 196 -5.77 -18.59 -0.08
C GLN A 196 -6.59 -17.56 0.70
N LYS A 197 -6.04 -16.37 0.97
CA LYS A 197 -6.74 -15.30 1.68
C LYS A 197 -7.81 -14.64 0.83
N LEU A 198 -7.54 -14.45 -0.46
CA LEU A 198 -8.50 -13.90 -1.42
C LEU A 198 -9.68 -14.85 -1.62
N ILE A 199 -9.43 -16.15 -1.75
CA ILE A 199 -10.48 -17.18 -1.80
C ILE A 199 -11.33 -17.15 -0.52
N GLN A 200 -10.70 -17.07 0.67
CA GLN A 200 -11.43 -16.94 1.92
C GLN A 200 -12.28 -15.66 1.97
N MET A 201 -11.79 -14.58 1.38
CA MET A 201 -12.55 -13.33 1.26
C MET A 201 -13.79 -13.55 0.41
N ILE A 202 -13.66 -14.10 -0.78
CA ILE A 202 -14.79 -14.39 -1.69
C ILE A 202 -15.81 -15.33 -1.04
N VAL A 203 -15.36 -16.37 -0.36
CA VAL A 203 -16.25 -17.31 0.36
C VAL A 203 -17.01 -16.60 1.49
N ARG A 204 -16.39 -15.65 2.19
CA ARG A 204 -17.10 -14.83 3.19
C ARG A 204 -18.12 -13.90 2.54
N MET A 205 -17.75 -13.26 1.45
CA MET A 205 -18.63 -12.35 0.71
C MET A 205 -19.82 -13.11 0.11
N HIS A 206 -19.60 -14.28 -0.46
CA HIS A 206 -20.69 -15.13 -0.97
C HIS A 206 -21.75 -15.45 0.10
N LYS A 207 -21.37 -15.68 1.36
CA LYS A 207 -22.34 -15.93 2.44
C LYS A 207 -23.32 -14.76 2.63
N LYS A 208 -22.91 -13.54 2.28
CA LYS A 208 -23.72 -12.33 2.37
C LYS A 208 -24.42 -12.02 1.04
N PHE A 209 -23.80 -12.37 -0.07
CA PHE A 209 -24.22 -12.10 -1.44
C PHE A 209 -24.26 -13.38 -2.28
N PRO A 210 -25.11 -14.37 -1.91
CA PRO A 210 -25.07 -15.69 -2.55
C PRO A 210 -25.51 -15.69 -4.01
N ASP A 211 -26.39 -14.75 -4.39
CA ASP A 211 -26.92 -14.66 -5.75
C ASP A 211 -25.99 -13.91 -6.71
N GLU A 212 -25.07 -13.11 -6.17
CA GLU A 212 -24.16 -12.25 -6.95
C GLU A 212 -22.76 -12.86 -7.12
N ILE A 213 -22.33 -13.74 -6.21
CA ILE A 213 -21.01 -14.36 -6.27
C ILE A 213 -21.17 -15.85 -6.53
N ASP A 214 -20.81 -16.28 -7.73
CA ASP A 214 -20.77 -17.70 -8.09
C ASP A 214 -19.48 -18.39 -7.62
N ILE A 215 -19.54 -19.04 -6.45
CA ILE A 215 -18.39 -19.77 -5.91
C ILE A 215 -18.15 -21.14 -6.59
N SER A 216 -19.05 -21.62 -7.47
CA SER A 216 -18.79 -22.84 -8.24
C SER A 216 -17.57 -22.68 -9.16
N ARG A 217 -17.25 -21.43 -9.54
CA ARG A 217 -16.07 -21.08 -10.34
C ARG A 217 -14.75 -21.10 -9.56
N LEU A 218 -14.75 -21.34 -8.24
CA LEU A 218 -13.52 -21.47 -7.47
C LEU A 218 -12.58 -22.59 -7.98
N ASP A 219 -13.13 -23.62 -8.63
CA ASP A 219 -12.33 -24.67 -9.23
C ASP A 219 -11.49 -24.20 -10.44
N GLU A 220 -11.85 -23.08 -11.07
CA GLU A 220 -11.11 -22.44 -12.15
C GLU A 220 -9.87 -21.70 -11.63
N VAL A 221 -9.85 -21.30 -10.36
CA VAL A 221 -8.85 -20.41 -9.77
C VAL A 221 -7.63 -21.19 -9.28
N LYS A 222 -6.53 -21.13 -10.01
CA LYS A 222 -5.25 -21.78 -9.69
C LYS A 222 -4.13 -20.75 -9.44
N THR A 223 -4.25 -19.55 -10.00
CA THR A 223 -3.27 -18.47 -9.95
C THR A 223 -3.93 -17.18 -9.50
N MET A 224 -3.10 -16.15 -9.24
CA MET A 224 -3.60 -14.79 -8.98
C MET A 224 -4.32 -14.22 -10.20
N ASP A 225 -3.83 -14.53 -11.39
CA ASP A 225 -4.41 -14.09 -12.65
C ASP A 225 -5.82 -14.68 -12.84
N ASP A 226 -6.00 -15.97 -12.53
CA ASP A 226 -7.32 -16.61 -12.56
C ASP A 226 -8.26 -15.95 -11.56
N PHE A 227 -7.77 -15.60 -10.37
CA PHE A 227 -8.58 -14.91 -9.38
C PHE A 227 -9.07 -13.55 -9.88
N ASP A 228 -8.18 -12.79 -10.50
CA ASP A 228 -8.55 -11.49 -11.04
C ASP A 228 -9.51 -11.62 -12.22
N GLU A 229 -9.33 -12.65 -13.09
CA GLU A 229 -10.22 -12.90 -14.21
C GLU A 229 -11.61 -13.38 -13.77
N VAL A 230 -11.66 -14.27 -12.78
CA VAL A 230 -12.92 -14.92 -12.34
C VAL A 230 -13.71 -14.04 -11.38
N PHE A 231 -13.03 -13.28 -10.51
CA PHE A 231 -13.68 -12.54 -9.44
C PHE A 231 -13.41 -11.04 -9.48
N THR A 232 -12.15 -10.58 -9.51
CA THR A 232 -11.85 -9.14 -9.40
C THR A 232 -12.46 -8.38 -10.58
N ALA A 233 -12.21 -8.82 -11.79
CA ALA A 233 -12.66 -8.10 -12.98
C ALA A 233 -14.21 -8.01 -13.04
N PRO A 234 -14.98 -9.09 -12.99
CA PRO A 234 -16.43 -9.00 -13.10
C PRO A 234 -17.09 -8.30 -11.92
N LEU A 235 -16.62 -8.52 -10.68
CA LEU A 235 -17.21 -7.91 -9.49
C LEU A 235 -16.95 -6.40 -9.40
N MET A 236 -15.81 -5.94 -9.96
CA MET A 236 -15.40 -4.53 -9.94
C MET A 236 -15.68 -3.81 -11.26
N GLY A 237 -16.33 -4.46 -12.23
CA GLY A 237 -16.79 -3.87 -13.49
C GLY A 237 -15.70 -3.68 -14.54
N TYR A 238 -14.66 -4.51 -14.54
CA TYR A 238 -13.64 -4.58 -15.58
C TYR A 238 -13.98 -5.63 -16.62
N GLU A 239 -13.50 -5.43 -17.85
CA GLU A 239 -13.72 -6.37 -18.97
C GLU A 239 -12.94 -7.68 -18.80
N SER A 240 -11.76 -7.62 -18.16
CA SER A 240 -10.86 -8.75 -17.91
C SER A 240 -9.86 -8.40 -16.80
N ALA A 241 -9.12 -9.40 -16.31
CA ALA A 241 -7.98 -9.17 -15.42
C ALA A 241 -6.96 -8.20 -16.01
N ARG A 242 -6.70 -8.30 -17.32
CA ARG A 242 -5.79 -7.40 -18.01
C ARG A 242 -6.28 -5.95 -18.03
N ASP A 243 -7.56 -5.73 -18.30
CA ASP A 243 -8.19 -4.40 -18.23
C ASP A 243 -8.07 -3.80 -16.83
N TYR A 244 -8.31 -4.63 -15.80
CA TYR A 244 -8.10 -4.24 -14.41
C TYR A 244 -6.64 -3.81 -14.17
N TRP A 245 -5.66 -4.64 -14.52
CA TRP A 245 -4.25 -4.33 -14.27
C TRP A 245 -3.82 -3.05 -14.99
N GLU A 246 -4.25 -2.88 -16.25
CA GLU A 246 -3.92 -1.68 -17.03
C GLU A 246 -4.51 -0.40 -16.42
N LYS A 247 -5.75 -0.46 -15.91
CA LYS A 247 -6.42 0.69 -15.28
C LYS A 247 -5.92 0.97 -13.88
N ALA A 248 -5.59 -0.08 -13.11
CA ALA A 248 -5.20 0.00 -11.72
C ALA A 248 -3.68 0.19 -11.51
N SER A 249 -2.86 0.14 -12.57
CA SER A 249 -1.44 0.46 -12.51
C SER A 249 -1.19 1.96 -12.42
N SER A 250 -0.39 2.38 -11.45
CA SER A 250 -0.02 3.79 -11.30
C SER A 250 1.03 4.26 -12.32
N SER A 251 1.70 3.35 -13.04
CA SER A 251 2.75 3.68 -14.02
C SER A 251 2.33 4.74 -15.05
N ARG A 252 1.06 4.73 -15.45
CA ARG A 252 0.50 5.68 -16.43
C ARG A 252 0.20 7.07 -15.86
N TRP A 253 0.33 7.25 -14.55
CA TRP A 253 -0.08 8.45 -13.84
C TRP A 253 1.07 9.12 -13.09
N LEU A 254 2.25 8.51 -13.03
CA LEU A 254 3.39 9.03 -12.30
C LEU A 254 3.86 10.40 -12.81
N ASP A 255 3.74 10.66 -14.11
CA ASP A 255 4.06 11.95 -14.75
C ASP A 255 3.10 13.09 -14.33
N LYS A 256 1.93 12.75 -13.79
CA LYS A 256 0.92 13.71 -13.32
C LYS A 256 1.08 14.08 -11.85
N ILE A 257 1.88 13.38 -11.08
CA ILE A 257 2.09 13.66 -9.65
C ILE A 257 2.69 15.05 -9.47
N ARG A 258 2.07 15.87 -8.61
CA ARG A 258 2.40 17.28 -8.40
C ARG A 258 2.92 17.62 -7.01
N VAL A 259 2.92 16.66 -6.09
CA VAL A 259 3.46 16.80 -4.74
C VAL A 259 4.72 15.94 -4.59
N PRO A 260 5.71 16.36 -3.79
CA PRO A 260 6.90 15.55 -3.55
C PRO A 260 6.56 14.14 -3.12
N THR A 261 7.00 13.16 -3.89
CA THR A 261 6.65 11.74 -3.69
C THR A 261 7.89 10.87 -3.81
N LEU A 262 8.25 10.21 -2.70
CA LEU A 262 9.33 9.23 -2.65
C LEU A 262 8.80 7.83 -2.97
N VAL A 263 9.42 7.17 -3.92
CA VAL A 263 9.21 5.76 -4.27
C VAL A 263 10.47 4.98 -3.93
N VAL A 264 10.37 4.03 -3.02
CA VAL A 264 11.48 3.13 -2.67
C VAL A 264 11.15 1.72 -3.13
N ASN A 265 11.71 1.32 -4.25
CA ASN A 265 11.53 -0.02 -4.82
C ASN A 265 12.88 -0.75 -4.91
N PRO A 266 13.15 -1.74 -4.03
CA PRO A 266 14.38 -2.51 -4.04
C PRO A 266 14.59 -3.27 -5.35
N ARG A 267 15.81 -3.24 -5.90
CA ARG A 267 16.14 -3.97 -7.15
C ARG A 267 15.96 -5.48 -7.01
N ASN A 268 16.11 -6.02 -5.80
CA ASN A 268 15.95 -7.43 -5.51
C ASN A 268 14.55 -7.83 -5.02
N ASP A 269 13.55 -6.94 -5.11
CA ASP A 269 12.18 -7.28 -4.73
C ASP A 269 11.62 -8.38 -5.63
N PRO A 270 11.19 -9.55 -5.09
CA PRO A 270 10.75 -10.68 -5.91
C PRO A 270 9.38 -10.48 -6.58
N PHE A 271 8.68 -9.37 -6.31
CA PHE A 271 7.35 -9.07 -6.87
C PHE A 271 7.37 -7.93 -7.89
N LEU A 272 8.51 -7.24 -8.03
CA LEU A 272 8.63 -6.07 -8.88
C LEU A 272 9.43 -6.36 -10.14
N ALA A 273 8.94 -5.88 -11.27
CA ALA A 273 9.62 -5.93 -12.57
C ALA A 273 9.18 -4.77 -13.45
N GLY A 274 9.80 -4.61 -14.62
CA GLY A 274 9.38 -3.66 -15.64
C GLY A 274 9.24 -2.24 -15.12
N ASP A 275 8.09 -1.65 -15.39
CA ASP A 275 7.77 -0.26 -15.03
C ASP A 275 7.55 -0.03 -13.53
N CYS A 276 7.72 -1.06 -12.69
CA CYS A 276 7.87 -0.85 -11.24
C CYS A 276 9.17 -0.09 -10.88
N PHE A 277 10.07 0.09 -11.84
CA PHE A 277 11.29 0.89 -11.73
C PHE A 277 11.25 2.06 -12.72
N PRO A 278 10.43 3.11 -12.49
CA PRO A 278 10.12 4.16 -13.46
C PRO A 278 11.21 5.23 -13.55
N VAL A 279 12.44 4.84 -13.92
CA VAL A 279 13.62 5.73 -13.95
C VAL A 279 13.38 6.93 -14.84
N LYS A 280 12.92 6.70 -16.09
CA LYS A 280 12.67 7.78 -17.04
C LYS A 280 11.66 8.78 -16.51
N THR A 281 10.53 8.30 -15.97
CA THR A 281 9.49 9.18 -15.42
C THR A 281 10.02 9.98 -14.23
N ALA A 282 10.84 9.37 -13.37
CA ALA A 282 11.47 10.08 -12.26
C ALA A 282 12.49 11.14 -12.72
N GLU A 283 13.21 10.91 -13.82
CA GLU A 283 14.09 11.92 -14.42
C GLU A 283 13.32 13.12 -14.98
N GLU A 284 12.13 12.87 -15.52
CA GLU A 284 11.29 13.89 -16.16
C GLU A 284 10.35 14.62 -15.19
N ASN A 285 9.91 13.98 -14.08
CA ASN A 285 9.02 14.59 -13.08
C ASN A 285 9.80 15.05 -11.83
N PRO A 286 9.95 16.36 -11.58
CA PRO A 286 10.69 16.89 -10.43
C PRO A 286 10.06 16.55 -9.07
N ASN A 287 8.82 16.11 -9.03
CA ASN A 287 8.12 15.71 -7.80
C ASN A 287 8.24 14.21 -7.51
N LEU A 288 8.77 13.39 -8.43
CA LEU A 288 8.88 11.95 -8.26
C LEU A 288 10.32 11.54 -7.91
N PHE A 289 10.58 11.24 -6.66
CA PHE A 289 11.88 10.82 -6.15
C PHE A 289 11.96 9.29 -6.12
N LEU A 290 12.81 8.70 -6.95
CA LEU A 290 12.97 7.25 -7.06
C LEU A 290 14.26 6.79 -6.38
N GLU A 291 14.14 5.91 -5.41
CA GLU A 291 15.24 5.25 -4.70
C GLU A 291 15.17 3.74 -4.89
N MET A 292 16.24 3.14 -5.42
CA MET A 292 16.29 1.73 -5.79
C MET A 292 17.47 1.04 -5.10
N PRO A 293 17.36 0.74 -3.78
CA PRO A 293 18.43 0.01 -3.10
C PRO A 293 18.62 -1.39 -3.69
N ASP A 294 19.86 -1.89 -3.67
CA ASP A 294 20.18 -3.23 -4.19
C ASP A 294 19.55 -4.38 -3.39
N GLY A 295 19.22 -4.10 -2.12
CA GLY A 295 18.57 -5.02 -1.22
C GLY A 295 17.30 -4.43 -0.61
N GLY A 296 16.54 -5.23 0.14
CA GLY A 296 15.30 -4.83 0.80
C GLY A 296 14.22 -5.91 0.76
N GLY A 297 14.24 -6.73 -0.30
CA GLY A 297 13.17 -7.69 -0.56
C GLY A 297 11.82 -7.00 -0.66
N HIS A 298 10.73 -7.74 -0.55
CA HIS A 298 9.40 -7.13 -0.54
C HIS A 298 9.00 -6.72 0.88
N CYS A 299 9.04 -5.41 1.14
CA CYS A 299 8.68 -4.80 2.44
C CYS A 299 9.52 -5.25 3.65
N GLY A 300 10.71 -5.82 3.42
CA GLY A 300 11.50 -6.39 4.52
C GLY A 300 12.49 -5.43 5.13
N PHE A 301 13.40 -4.91 4.36
CA PHE A 301 14.41 -3.94 4.77
C PHE A 301 15.10 -4.30 6.09
N ILE A 302 15.64 -5.52 6.19
CA ILE A 302 16.35 -5.99 7.39
C ILE A 302 17.59 -5.10 7.61
N THR A 303 17.73 -4.59 8.82
CA THR A 303 18.90 -3.82 9.28
C THR A 303 19.55 -4.51 10.47
N MET A 304 20.84 -4.22 10.73
CA MET A 304 21.50 -4.68 11.95
C MET A 304 20.93 -3.98 13.19
N GLY A 305 20.58 -4.78 14.20
CA GLY A 305 19.99 -4.29 15.45
C GLY A 305 18.46 -4.28 15.39
N PHE A 306 17.84 -5.32 15.94
CA PHE A 306 16.38 -5.51 15.98
C PHE A 306 15.64 -4.43 16.82
N ASP A 307 16.36 -3.71 17.66
CA ASP A 307 15.83 -2.64 18.52
C ASP A 307 15.90 -1.25 17.86
N ARG A 308 16.45 -1.17 16.64
CA ARG A 308 16.54 0.08 15.91
C ARG A 308 15.24 0.34 15.17
N GLU A 309 14.93 1.62 14.99
CA GLU A 309 13.86 2.05 14.12
C GLU A 309 13.96 1.37 12.75
N TRP A 310 12.83 0.92 12.25
CA TRP A 310 12.78 0.27 10.93
C TRP A 310 13.14 1.26 9.83
N TRP A 311 14.07 0.88 8.96
CA TRP A 311 14.62 1.79 7.96
C TRP A 311 13.55 2.49 7.08
N PRO A 312 12.48 1.84 6.58
CA PRO A 312 11.42 2.55 5.86
C PRO A 312 10.75 3.64 6.67
N ALA A 313 10.53 3.44 7.97
CA ALA A 313 9.97 4.47 8.83
C ALA A 313 10.92 5.65 9.04
N PHE A 314 12.20 5.36 9.24
CA PHE A 314 13.25 6.38 9.27
C PHE A 314 13.30 7.15 7.94
N ARG A 315 13.30 6.46 6.81
CA ARG A 315 13.40 7.08 5.48
C ARG A 315 12.16 7.90 5.12
N ALA A 316 10.97 7.42 5.51
CA ALA A 316 9.74 8.20 5.37
C ALA A 316 9.79 9.51 6.15
N LYS A 317 10.27 9.49 7.41
CA LYS A 317 10.43 10.70 8.22
C LYS A 317 11.44 11.67 7.58
N GLU A 318 12.60 11.15 7.18
CA GLU A 318 13.65 11.96 6.55
C GLU A 318 13.12 12.72 5.33
N PHE A 319 12.23 12.11 4.56
CA PHE A 319 11.64 12.71 3.37
C PHE A 319 10.44 13.62 3.68
N LEU A 320 9.51 13.18 4.52
CA LEU A 320 8.22 13.86 4.71
C LEU A 320 8.27 15.01 5.71
N VAL A 321 9.11 14.91 6.76
CA VAL A 321 9.15 15.96 7.81
C VAL A 321 9.52 17.33 7.27
N PRO A 322 10.48 17.49 6.35
CA PRO A 322 10.81 18.79 5.78
C PRO A 322 9.71 19.40 4.92
N LEU A 323 8.69 18.64 4.52
CA LEU A 323 7.58 19.12 3.68
C LEU A 323 6.42 19.71 4.50
N ALA A 324 6.40 19.50 5.83
CA ALA A 324 5.26 19.79 6.69
C ALA A 324 5.43 20.99 7.63
#